data_17084b3f96bfb96b1969dd60c3c9782c
#
_entry.id   17084b3f96bfb96b1969dd60c3c9782c
#
_cell.length_a   1.000
_cell.length_b   1.000
_cell.length_c   1.000
_cell.angle_alpha   90.00
_cell.angle_beta   90.00
_cell.angle_gamma   90.00
#
_symmetry.space_group_name_H-M   'P 1'
#
loop_
_entity.id
_entity.type
_entity.pdbx_description
1 polymer ?
#
loop_
_entity_poly.entity_id
_entity_poly.type
_entity_poly.pdbx_seq_one_letter_code
_entity_poly.pdbx_strand_id
1 'polypeptide(L)'
;TEAFERALPAVQAFGKLIKHVGASGAGFAVKAVNNMLMAVNLCAATEGLSTLKAHGVNLNEALDCINASSGKSNATETILPQRVMNRTFPLSFALPLLAKDTGIAVDLVRQAKLSAPIIGLTQSLIQVANDTAEPNSDFSSVVKMYETWSKITIE
;
A
#
# COMPACT_ATOMS: atom_id res chain seq x y z
N THR A 1 8.17 -4.98 28.26
CA THR A 1 6.93 -4.65 29.01
C THR A 1 7.13 -3.42 29.89
N GLU A 2 8.13 -3.40 30.81
CA GLU A 2 8.37 -2.25 31.70
C GLU A 2 8.63 -0.94 30.93
N ALA A 3 9.46 -0.97 29.89
CA ALA A 3 9.73 0.20 29.05
C ALA A 3 8.46 0.71 28.33
N PHE A 4 7.60 -0.21 27.89
CA PHE A 4 6.31 0.13 27.29
C PHE A 4 5.37 0.81 28.30
N GLU A 5 5.26 0.25 29.50
CA GLU A 5 4.40 0.82 30.57
C GLU A 5 4.88 2.21 30.99
N ARG A 6 6.17 2.44 31.09
CA ARG A 6 6.76 3.75 31.38
C ARG A 6 6.51 4.77 30.28
N ALA A 7 6.53 4.36 28.99
CA ALA A 7 6.29 5.25 27.85
C ALA A 7 4.78 5.49 27.59
N LEU A 8 3.91 4.61 28.06
CA LEU A 8 2.48 4.60 27.74
C LEU A 8 1.79 5.96 27.98
N PRO A 9 1.98 6.67 29.11
CA PRO A 9 1.33 7.97 29.33
C PRO A 9 1.71 9.01 28.29
N ALA A 10 2.96 9.01 27.83
CA ALA A 10 3.41 9.94 26.80
C ALA A 10 2.86 9.58 25.43
N VAL A 11 2.81 8.29 25.09
CA VAL A 11 2.29 7.81 23.79
C VAL A 11 0.77 8.01 23.69
N GLN A 12 0.03 7.93 24.80
CA GLN A 12 -1.41 8.20 24.85
C GLN A 12 -1.77 9.63 24.45
N ALA A 13 -0.85 10.58 24.58
CA ALA A 13 -1.08 11.97 24.17
C ALA A 13 -1.32 12.15 22.67
N PHE A 14 -0.85 11.21 21.82
CA PHE A 14 -0.96 11.28 20.36
C PHE A 14 -1.44 9.98 19.69
N GLY A 15 -1.57 8.87 20.43
CA GLY A 15 -2.04 7.59 19.90
C GLY A 15 -3.41 7.21 20.43
N LYS A 16 -4.38 6.93 19.53
CA LYS A 16 -5.71 6.44 19.93
C LYS A 16 -5.72 4.94 20.23
N LEU A 17 -5.01 4.14 19.44
CA LEU A 17 -4.87 2.70 19.60
C LEU A 17 -3.40 2.37 19.87
N ILE A 18 -3.10 1.99 21.09
CA ILE A 18 -1.75 1.65 21.53
C ILE A 18 -1.74 0.19 21.97
N LYS A 19 -0.90 -0.62 21.34
CA LYS A 19 -0.76 -2.05 21.63
C LYS A 19 0.70 -2.44 21.79
N HIS A 20 1.01 -3.18 22.82
CA HIS A 20 2.29 -3.87 22.96
C HIS A 20 2.22 -5.18 22.15
N VAL A 21 2.86 -5.18 20.97
CA VAL A 21 2.74 -6.28 19.99
C VAL A 21 3.88 -7.31 20.07
N GLY A 22 4.84 -7.12 20.98
CA GLY A 22 5.94 -8.06 21.16
C GLY A 22 7.24 -7.41 21.66
N ALA A 23 8.34 -8.10 21.50
CA ALA A 23 9.68 -7.63 21.86
C ALA A 23 10.10 -6.40 21.03
N SER A 24 11.24 -5.80 21.37
CA SER A 24 11.80 -4.67 20.63
C SER A 24 11.92 -5.00 19.14
N GLY A 25 11.44 -4.09 18.30
CA GLY A 25 11.38 -4.27 16.84
C GLY A 25 10.03 -4.80 16.31
N ALA A 26 9.20 -5.47 17.14
CA ALA A 26 7.91 -6.01 16.66
C ALA A 26 6.97 -4.94 16.08
N GLY A 27 6.94 -3.75 16.67
CA GLY A 27 6.14 -2.63 16.14
C GLY A 27 6.59 -2.18 14.74
N PHE A 28 7.91 -2.15 14.49
CA PHE A 28 8.45 -1.86 13.15
C PHE A 28 8.12 -2.95 12.14
N ALA A 29 8.17 -4.23 12.56
CA ALA A 29 7.76 -5.35 11.71
C ALA A 29 6.27 -5.24 11.31
N VAL A 30 5.40 -4.94 12.27
CA VAL A 30 3.96 -4.72 11.99
C VAL A 30 3.77 -3.56 11.01
N LYS A 31 4.48 -2.44 11.19
CA LYS A 31 4.42 -1.30 10.26
C LYS A 31 4.88 -1.68 8.85
N ALA A 32 5.99 -2.40 8.71
CA ALA A 32 6.50 -2.82 7.40
C ALA A 32 5.51 -3.76 6.69
N VAL A 33 4.94 -4.73 7.40
CA VAL A 33 3.90 -5.63 6.88
C VAL A 33 2.63 -4.85 6.51
N ASN A 34 2.20 -3.88 7.33
CA ASN A 34 1.04 -3.03 6.99
C ASN A 34 1.25 -2.27 5.68
N ASN A 35 2.41 -1.66 5.49
CA ASN A 35 2.71 -0.92 4.27
C ASN A 35 2.87 -1.85 3.05
N MET A 36 3.40 -3.06 3.26
CA MET A 36 3.41 -4.09 2.22
C MET A 36 1.99 -4.51 1.83
N LEU A 37 1.09 -4.74 2.78
CA LEU A 37 -0.31 -5.08 2.49
C LEU A 37 -1.03 -3.94 1.74
N MET A 38 -0.76 -2.70 2.09
CA MET A 38 -1.26 -1.54 1.33
C MET A 38 -0.75 -1.58 -0.12
N ALA A 39 0.53 -1.85 -0.34
CA ALA A 39 1.13 -1.96 -1.68
C ALA A 39 0.53 -3.12 -2.48
N VAL A 40 0.38 -4.31 -1.88
CA VAL A 40 -0.27 -5.48 -2.51
C VAL A 40 -1.68 -5.14 -2.95
N ASN A 41 -2.48 -4.56 -2.06
CA ASN A 41 -3.86 -4.19 -2.36
C ASN A 41 -3.95 -3.12 -3.46
N LEU A 42 -3.04 -2.15 -3.47
CA LEU A 42 -3.00 -1.11 -4.49
C LEU A 42 -2.65 -1.70 -5.87
N CYS A 43 -1.61 -2.53 -5.96
CA CYS A 43 -1.24 -3.20 -7.21
C CYS A 43 -2.39 -4.08 -7.74
N ALA A 44 -2.92 -4.97 -6.90
CA ALA A 44 -3.99 -5.88 -7.29
C ALA A 44 -5.28 -5.15 -7.71
N ALA A 45 -5.68 -4.10 -6.97
CA ALA A 45 -6.84 -3.29 -7.32
C ALA A 45 -6.64 -2.52 -8.62
N THR A 46 -5.42 -2.01 -8.86
CA THR A 46 -5.07 -1.32 -10.12
C THR A 46 -5.21 -2.26 -11.33
N GLU A 47 -4.67 -3.47 -11.24
CA GLU A 47 -4.80 -4.50 -12.29
C GLU A 47 -6.27 -4.87 -12.51
N GLY A 48 -7.03 -5.07 -11.43
CA GLY A 48 -8.45 -5.37 -11.49
C GLY A 48 -9.26 -4.26 -12.17
N LEU A 49 -9.07 -3.00 -11.77
CA LEU A 49 -9.79 -1.86 -12.39
C LEU A 49 -9.37 -1.64 -13.84
N SER A 50 -8.08 -1.79 -14.17
CA SER A 50 -7.64 -1.74 -15.58
C SER A 50 -8.33 -2.79 -16.42
N THR A 51 -8.46 -4.02 -15.89
CA THR A 51 -9.18 -5.11 -16.56
C THR A 51 -10.65 -4.76 -16.75
N LEU A 52 -11.33 -4.28 -15.72
CA LEU A 52 -12.75 -3.88 -15.81
C LEU A 52 -12.95 -2.75 -16.81
N LYS A 53 -12.08 -1.75 -16.83
CA LYS A 53 -12.15 -0.64 -17.79
C LYS A 53 -11.95 -1.13 -19.24
N ALA A 54 -11.03 -2.06 -19.46
CA ALA A 54 -10.83 -2.71 -20.77
C ALA A 54 -12.08 -3.44 -21.27
N HIS A 55 -12.92 -3.92 -20.37
CA HIS A 55 -14.23 -4.54 -20.67
C HIS A 55 -15.40 -3.54 -20.71
N GLY A 56 -15.15 -2.23 -20.64
CA GLY A 56 -16.17 -1.19 -20.72
C GLY A 56 -16.98 -0.99 -19.44
N VAL A 57 -16.51 -1.50 -18.30
CA VAL A 57 -17.20 -1.35 -17.00
C VAL A 57 -16.96 0.05 -16.44
N ASN A 58 -18.00 0.69 -15.91
CA ASN A 58 -17.89 1.94 -15.16
C ASN A 58 -17.15 1.69 -13.85
N LEU A 59 -16.02 2.36 -13.65
CA LEU A 59 -15.15 2.11 -12.50
C LEU A 59 -15.72 2.60 -11.16
N ASN A 60 -16.55 3.65 -11.15
CA ASN A 60 -17.21 4.12 -9.92
C ASN A 60 -18.22 3.07 -9.44
N GLU A 61 -19.09 2.59 -10.33
CA GLU A 61 -20.07 1.53 -10.02
C GLU A 61 -19.36 0.23 -9.60
N ALA A 62 -18.26 -0.10 -10.28
CA ALA A 62 -17.45 -1.27 -9.92
C ALA A 62 -16.86 -1.17 -8.51
N LEU A 63 -16.33 0.01 -8.15
CA LEU A 63 -15.78 0.25 -6.80
C LEU A 63 -16.88 0.18 -5.73
N ASP A 64 -18.08 0.71 -5.99
CA ASP A 64 -19.20 0.60 -5.06
C ASP A 64 -19.55 -0.88 -4.79
N CYS A 65 -19.64 -1.70 -5.84
CA CYS A 65 -19.86 -3.15 -5.71
C CYS A 65 -18.72 -3.87 -4.96
N ILE A 66 -17.46 -3.56 -5.30
CA ILE A 66 -16.27 -4.15 -4.66
C ILE A 66 -16.24 -3.78 -3.18
N ASN A 67 -16.50 -2.52 -2.84
CA ASN A 67 -16.45 -2.01 -1.47
C ASN A 67 -17.64 -2.48 -0.61
N ALA A 68 -18.73 -2.90 -1.23
CA ALA A 68 -19.84 -3.59 -0.56
C ALA A 68 -19.59 -5.10 -0.38
N SER A 69 -18.47 -5.63 -0.87
CA SER A 69 -18.17 -7.06 -0.95
C SER A 69 -16.79 -7.39 -0.34
N SER A 70 -16.36 -8.63 -0.46
CA SER A 70 -15.10 -9.14 0.12
C SER A 70 -13.81 -8.58 -0.51
N GLY A 71 -13.90 -7.91 -1.65
CA GLY A 71 -12.78 -7.24 -2.31
C GLY A 71 -12.40 -5.88 -1.71
N LYS A 72 -13.18 -5.41 -0.74
CA LYS A 72 -12.93 -4.12 -0.06
C LYS A 72 -11.53 -4.06 0.57
N SER A 73 -10.87 -2.94 0.35
CA SER A 73 -9.58 -2.60 0.97
C SER A 73 -9.45 -1.08 1.09
N ASN A 74 -8.44 -0.60 1.84
CA ASN A 74 -8.13 0.83 1.85
C ASN A 74 -7.76 1.35 0.44
N ALA A 75 -7.18 0.49 -0.41
CA ALA A 75 -6.88 0.86 -1.79
C ALA A 75 -8.15 1.15 -2.60
N THR A 76 -9.17 0.28 -2.51
CA THR A 76 -10.42 0.42 -3.25
C THR A 76 -11.35 1.47 -2.65
N GLU A 77 -11.39 1.62 -1.33
CA GLU A 77 -12.31 2.53 -0.63
C GLU A 77 -11.81 3.98 -0.60
N THR A 78 -10.49 4.17 -0.52
CA THR A 78 -9.91 5.50 -0.24
C THR A 78 -8.88 5.93 -1.28
N ILE A 79 -7.84 5.12 -1.53
CA ILE A 79 -6.68 5.55 -2.33
C ILE A 79 -7.09 5.77 -3.78
N LEU A 80 -7.70 4.79 -4.42
CA LEU A 80 -8.08 4.87 -5.83
C LEU A 80 -9.10 5.99 -6.09
N PRO A 81 -10.23 6.10 -5.36
CA PRO A 81 -11.20 7.18 -5.61
C PRO A 81 -10.65 8.57 -5.32
N GLN A 82 -9.95 8.75 -4.20
CA GLN A 82 -9.58 10.07 -3.70
C GLN A 82 -8.26 10.61 -4.25
N ARG A 83 -7.45 9.81 -4.92
CA ARG A 83 -6.12 10.19 -5.39
C ARG A 83 -5.88 9.90 -6.86
N VAL A 84 -6.34 8.73 -7.31
CA VAL A 84 -6.06 8.24 -8.66
C VAL A 84 -7.15 8.65 -9.63
N MET A 85 -8.41 8.32 -9.36
CA MET A 85 -9.52 8.58 -10.29
C MET A 85 -9.80 10.07 -10.47
N ASN A 86 -9.58 10.89 -9.44
CA ASN A 86 -9.64 12.35 -9.54
C ASN A 86 -8.33 13.00 -10.08
N ARG A 87 -7.31 12.18 -10.41
CA ARG A 87 -6.01 12.58 -10.98
C ARG A 87 -5.19 13.55 -10.12
N THR A 88 -5.43 13.66 -8.81
CA THR A 88 -4.75 14.64 -7.96
C THR A 88 -3.39 14.17 -7.43
N PHE A 89 -3.23 12.90 -7.12
CA PHE A 89 -2.00 12.28 -6.56
C PHE A 89 -1.35 13.13 -5.45
N PRO A 90 -2.09 13.58 -4.44
CA PRO A 90 -1.58 14.52 -3.44
C PRO A 90 -0.48 13.87 -2.62
N LEU A 91 0.66 14.54 -2.50
CA LEU A 91 1.80 14.03 -1.71
C LEU A 91 1.43 13.90 -0.23
N SER A 92 1.36 12.69 0.26
CA SER A 92 1.12 12.37 1.68
C SER A 92 2.14 11.37 2.22
N PHE A 93 2.56 10.44 1.38
CA PHE A 93 3.58 9.44 1.67
C PHE A 93 4.39 9.20 0.39
N ALA A 94 5.67 9.57 0.42
CA ALA A 94 6.52 9.52 -0.77
C ALA A 94 6.78 8.07 -1.22
N LEU A 95 6.73 7.83 -2.53
CA LEU A 95 6.96 6.52 -3.14
C LEU A 95 8.32 5.89 -2.75
N PRO A 96 9.44 6.65 -2.65
CA PRO A 96 10.69 6.07 -2.14
C PRO A 96 10.59 5.53 -0.71
N LEU A 97 9.73 6.10 0.13
CA LEU A 97 9.51 5.57 1.49
C LEU A 97 8.70 4.26 1.46
N LEU A 98 7.75 4.13 0.53
CA LEU A 98 7.04 2.87 0.32
C LEU A 98 8.00 1.80 -0.21
N ALA A 99 8.87 2.13 -1.18
CA ALA A 99 9.87 1.21 -1.70
C ALA A 99 10.81 0.70 -0.60
N LYS A 100 11.28 1.60 0.28
CA LYS A 100 12.05 1.23 1.47
C LYS A 100 11.28 0.30 2.41
N ASP A 101 10.03 0.62 2.73
CA ASP A 101 9.23 -0.14 3.69
C ASP A 101 8.85 -1.53 3.14
N THR A 102 8.60 -1.66 1.85
CA THR A 102 8.40 -2.98 1.19
C THR A 102 9.69 -3.80 1.18
N GLY A 103 10.85 -3.18 1.01
CA GLY A 103 12.15 -3.83 1.16
C GLY A 103 12.37 -4.40 2.57
N ILE A 104 12.01 -3.65 3.62
CA ILE A 104 12.07 -4.14 5.01
C ILE A 104 11.16 -5.37 5.20
N ALA A 105 9.96 -5.39 4.62
CA ALA A 105 9.07 -6.54 4.71
C ALA A 105 9.69 -7.80 4.05
N VAL A 106 10.35 -7.64 2.90
CA VAL A 106 11.09 -8.74 2.24
C VAL A 106 12.23 -9.25 3.12
N ASP A 107 12.97 -8.35 3.77
CA ASP A 107 14.06 -8.75 4.66
C ASP A 107 13.55 -9.51 5.89
N LEU A 108 12.39 -9.15 6.43
CA LEU A 108 11.74 -9.92 7.50
C LEU A 108 11.38 -11.35 7.04
N VAL A 109 10.85 -11.50 5.82
CA VAL A 109 10.56 -12.80 5.22
C VAL A 109 11.84 -13.65 5.08
N ARG A 110 12.93 -13.04 4.59
CA ARG A 110 14.23 -13.72 4.45
C ARG A 110 14.79 -14.17 5.78
N GLN A 111 14.77 -13.29 6.80
CA GLN A 111 15.25 -13.63 8.16
C GLN A 111 14.43 -14.78 8.78
N ALA A 112 13.13 -14.82 8.54
CA ALA A 112 12.25 -15.88 8.98
C ALA A 112 12.34 -17.15 8.13
N LYS A 113 13.11 -17.16 7.03
CA LYS A 113 13.24 -18.26 6.06
C LYS A 113 11.88 -18.73 5.51
N LEU A 114 10.97 -17.79 5.27
CA LEU A 114 9.64 -18.09 4.77
C LEU A 114 9.59 -17.96 3.23
N SER A 115 8.65 -18.69 2.61
CA SER A 115 8.27 -18.48 1.22
C SER A 115 7.10 -17.48 1.17
N ALA A 116 7.31 -16.33 0.54
CA ALA A 116 6.31 -15.27 0.43
C ALA A 116 6.34 -14.63 -0.98
N PRO A 117 5.88 -15.36 -2.03
CA PRO A 117 6.00 -14.92 -3.42
C PRO A 117 5.26 -13.60 -3.69
N ILE A 118 4.10 -13.37 -3.09
CA ILE A 118 3.34 -12.13 -3.27
C ILE A 118 4.13 -10.92 -2.76
N ILE A 119 4.75 -11.03 -1.59
CA ILE A 119 5.58 -9.97 -1.01
C ILE A 119 6.77 -9.66 -1.92
N GLY A 120 7.46 -10.68 -2.43
CA GLY A 120 8.60 -10.52 -3.33
C GLY A 120 8.22 -9.87 -4.65
N LEU A 121 7.14 -10.32 -5.28
CA LEU A 121 6.62 -9.72 -6.51
C LEU A 121 6.21 -8.26 -6.30
N THR A 122 5.44 -7.98 -5.26
CA THR A 122 4.98 -6.61 -4.97
C THR A 122 6.17 -5.68 -4.72
N GLN A 123 7.18 -6.11 -3.97
CA GLN A 123 8.38 -5.29 -3.76
C GLN A 123 9.07 -4.95 -5.09
N SER A 124 9.19 -5.90 -6.02
CA SER A 124 9.77 -5.66 -7.34
C SER A 124 8.95 -4.65 -8.15
N LEU A 125 7.62 -4.73 -8.13
CA LEU A 125 6.72 -3.78 -8.79
C LEU A 125 6.85 -2.37 -8.20
N ILE A 126 6.88 -2.25 -6.87
CA ILE A 126 7.08 -0.96 -6.19
C ILE A 126 8.46 -0.37 -6.53
N GLN A 127 9.50 -1.19 -6.62
CA GLN A 127 10.83 -0.71 -7.01
C GLN A 127 10.83 -0.17 -8.44
N VAL A 128 10.25 -0.89 -9.40
CA VAL A 128 10.13 -0.42 -10.79
C VAL A 128 9.36 0.90 -10.86
N ALA A 129 8.25 1.01 -10.14
CA ALA A 129 7.48 2.25 -10.07
C ALA A 129 8.30 3.40 -9.49
N ASN A 130 9.09 3.14 -8.42
CA ASN A 130 9.96 4.14 -7.80
C ASN A 130 11.07 4.61 -8.75
N ASP A 131 11.67 3.69 -9.50
CA ASP A 131 12.80 3.99 -10.40
C ASP A 131 12.35 4.74 -11.66
N THR A 132 11.06 4.69 -12.00
CA THR A 132 10.48 5.33 -13.20
C THR A 132 9.63 6.56 -12.89
N ALA A 133 9.30 6.80 -11.63
CA ALA A 133 8.46 7.92 -11.21
C ALA A 133 9.26 9.25 -11.17
N GLU A 134 8.53 10.35 -11.29
CA GLU A 134 9.08 11.69 -11.03
C GLU A 134 9.55 11.83 -9.58
N PRO A 135 10.59 12.62 -9.30
CA PRO A 135 11.05 12.89 -7.94
C PRO A 135 9.91 13.35 -7.02
N ASN A 136 9.90 12.87 -5.79
CA ASN A 136 8.88 13.19 -4.78
C ASN A 136 7.44 12.78 -5.13
N SER A 137 7.26 11.81 -6.01
CA SER A 137 5.94 11.24 -6.30
C SER A 137 5.29 10.65 -5.04
N ASP A 138 3.98 10.80 -4.92
CA ASP A 138 3.19 10.11 -3.90
C ASP A 138 3.15 8.59 -4.19
N PHE A 139 3.01 7.78 -3.17
CA PHE A 139 2.95 6.32 -3.30
C PHE A 139 1.85 5.84 -4.27
N SER A 140 0.75 6.58 -4.38
CA SER A 140 -0.34 6.25 -5.30
C SER A 140 0.06 6.36 -6.77
N SER A 141 1.19 7.02 -7.09
CA SER A 141 1.76 7.11 -8.44
C SER A 141 2.22 5.75 -9.01
N VAL A 142 2.30 4.69 -8.20
CA VAL A 142 2.46 3.30 -8.68
C VAL A 142 1.44 2.98 -9.79
N VAL A 143 0.23 3.51 -9.70
CA VAL A 143 -0.82 3.32 -10.72
C VAL A 143 -0.38 3.80 -12.10
N LYS A 144 0.37 4.90 -12.20
CA LYS A 144 0.85 5.44 -13.49
C LYS A 144 1.75 4.46 -14.26
N MET A 145 2.51 3.63 -13.55
CA MET A 145 3.30 2.54 -14.16
C MET A 145 2.37 1.54 -14.87
N TYR A 146 1.30 1.11 -14.20
CA TYR A 146 0.30 0.20 -14.76
C TYR A 146 -0.44 0.83 -15.94
N GLU A 147 -0.81 2.12 -15.84
CA GLU A 147 -1.44 2.86 -16.95
C GLU A 147 -0.52 2.92 -18.17
N THR A 148 0.79 3.11 -17.95
CA THR A 148 1.79 3.09 -19.02
C THR A 148 1.87 1.73 -19.71
N TRP A 149 1.86 0.65 -18.94
CA TRP A 149 1.95 -0.70 -19.48
C TRP A 149 0.66 -1.14 -20.20
N SER A 150 -0.48 -0.86 -19.63
CA SER A 150 -1.78 -1.28 -20.16
C SER A 150 -2.31 -0.36 -21.25
N LYS A 151 -1.84 0.88 -21.35
CA LYS A 151 -2.43 1.96 -22.16
C LYS A 151 -3.86 2.33 -21.73
N ILE A 152 -4.21 2.06 -20.47
CA ILE A 152 -5.53 2.30 -19.89
C ILE A 152 -5.37 3.26 -18.72
N THR A 153 -6.02 4.41 -18.75
CA THR A 153 -6.05 5.38 -17.66
C THR A 153 -7.18 5.06 -16.68
N ILE A 154 -6.90 5.04 -15.39
CA ILE A 154 -7.87 4.81 -14.31
C ILE A 154 -8.44 6.16 -13.85
N GLU A 155 -9.63 6.50 -14.33
CA GLU A 155 -10.35 7.75 -14.07
C GLU A 155 -11.86 7.55 -14.13
#